data_48af5e9eead773750137779e08d37eb8
#
_entry.id   48af5e9eead773750137779e08d37eb8
#
_cell.length_a   1.000
_cell.length_b   1.000
_cell.length_c   1.000
_cell.angle_alpha   90.00
_cell.angle_beta   90.00
_cell.angle_gamma   90.00
#
_symmetry.space_group_name_H-M   'P 1'
#
loop_
_entity.id
_entity.type
_entity.pdbx_description
1 polymer ?
#
loop_
_entity_poly.entity_id
_entity_poly.type
_entity_poly.pdbx_seq_one_letter_code
_entity_poly.pdbx_strand_id
1 'polypeptide(L)'
;MELALTRLTLAGDYKTEYYIGEELDLSGGTFTVTWSDGSKTNPSFEEITVIGYDPQTRGSQMLQLKYGAVETTITVKVLVKA
;
A
#
# COMPACT_ATOMS: atom_id res chain seq x y z
N MET A 1 20.63 0.43 -21.32
CA MET A 1 19.74 1.49 -20.76
C MET A 1 19.10 0.97 -19.48
N GLU A 2 19.26 1.70 -18.41
CA GLU A 2 18.65 1.32 -17.15
C GLU A 2 17.19 1.74 -17.08
N LEU A 3 16.37 0.84 -16.56
CA LEU A 3 14.98 1.18 -16.27
C LEU A 3 14.90 1.80 -14.88
N ALA A 4 14.15 2.88 -14.76
CA ALA A 4 13.90 3.54 -13.50
C ALA A 4 12.42 3.46 -13.17
N LEU A 5 12.11 3.42 -11.88
CA LEU A 5 10.74 3.45 -11.41
C LEU A 5 10.20 4.87 -11.51
N THR A 6 9.00 5.04 -12.07
CA THR A 6 8.39 6.36 -12.21
C THR A 6 7.14 6.53 -11.35
N ARG A 7 6.40 5.46 -11.07
CA ARG A 7 5.16 5.55 -10.33
C ARG A 7 4.81 4.22 -9.66
N LEU A 8 4.20 4.33 -8.49
CA LEU A 8 3.58 3.20 -7.80
C LEU A 8 2.12 3.55 -7.54
N THR A 9 1.20 2.65 -7.90
CA THR A 9 -0.23 2.84 -7.65
C THR A 9 -0.81 1.59 -7.00
N LEU A 10 -1.91 1.79 -6.27
CA LEU A 10 -2.68 0.70 -5.68
C LEU A 10 -4.13 0.85 -6.13
N ALA A 11 -4.69 -0.21 -6.70
CA ALA A 11 -6.05 -0.22 -7.20
C ALA A 11 -6.73 -1.52 -6.79
N GLY A 12 -8.04 -1.63 -7.03
CA GLY A 12 -8.81 -2.83 -6.73
C GLY A 12 -9.54 -2.72 -5.39
N ASP A 13 -10.04 -3.85 -4.93
CA ASP A 13 -10.89 -3.92 -3.74
C ASP A 13 -10.09 -4.31 -2.49
N TYR A 14 -9.04 -3.57 -2.22
CA TYR A 14 -8.26 -3.84 -1.02
C TYR A 14 -9.02 -3.38 0.23
N LYS A 15 -8.69 -4.03 1.35
CA LYS A 15 -9.34 -3.75 2.63
C LYS A 15 -8.84 -2.41 3.18
N THR A 16 -9.77 -1.50 3.48
CA THR A 16 -9.44 -0.17 4.01
C THR A 16 -9.91 0.03 5.44
N GLU A 17 -10.67 -0.91 5.99
CA GLU A 17 -11.14 -0.83 7.37
C GLU A 17 -10.63 -2.03 8.16
N TYR A 18 -10.07 -1.74 9.32
CA TYR A 18 -9.50 -2.76 10.21
C TYR A 18 -10.01 -2.52 11.62
N TYR A 19 -9.97 -3.57 12.45
CA TYR A 19 -10.24 -3.43 13.86
C TYR A 19 -8.93 -3.37 14.63
N ILE A 20 -8.98 -2.80 15.84
CA ILE A 20 -7.79 -2.69 16.69
C ILE A 20 -7.12 -4.06 16.84
N GLY A 21 -5.82 -4.11 16.61
CA GLY A 21 -5.03 -5.33 16.71
C GLY A 21 -4.97 -6.16 15.44
N GLU A 22 -5.72 -5.81 14.38
CA GLU A 22 -5.64 -6.53 13.12
C GLU A 22 -4.38 -6.15 12.36
N GLU A 23 -3.83 -7.13 11.65
CA GLU A 23 -2.70 -6.87 10.75
C GLU A 23 -3.19 -6.24 9.45
N LEU A 24 -2.35 -5.37 8.89
CA LEU A 24 -2.63 -4.77 7.60
C LEU A 24 -2.62 -5.83 6.51
N ASP A 25 -3.68 -5.85 5.70
CA ASP A 25 -3.81 -6.80 4.61
C ASP A 25 -4.33 -6.08 3.36
N LEU A 26 -3.44 -5.81 2.44
CA LEU A 26 -3.75 -5.17 1.17
C LEU A 26 -3.74 -6.16 0.00
N SER A 27 -3.76 -7.45 0.29
CA SER A 27 -3.64 -8.49 -0.73
C SER A 27 -4.80 -8.50 -1.73
N GLY A 28 -5.96 -7.91 -1.36
CA GLY A 28 -7.08 -7.78 -2.28
C GLY A 28 -6.88 -6.70 -3.33
N GLY A 29 -5.89 -5.83 -3.17
CA GLY A 29 -5.58 -4.79 -4.14
C GLY A 29 -4.50 -5.21 -5.11
N THR A 30 -4.35 -4.43 -6.16
CA THR A 30 -3.31 -4.66 -7.17
C THR A 30 -2.33 -3.50 -7.14
N PHE A 31 -1.08 -3.80 -6.85
CA PHE A 31 -0.01 -2.81 -6.94
C PHE A 31 0.50 -2.78 -8.37
N THR A 32 0.66 -1.59 -8.91
CA THR A 32 1.18 -1.42 -10.26
C THR A 32 2.36 -0.46 -10.21
N VAL A 33 3.49 -0.91 -10.73
CA VAL A 33 4.70 -0.10 -10.85
C VAL A 33 4.91 0.22 -12.33
N THR A 34 5.08 1.50 -12.62
CA THR A 34 5.39 1.97 -13.98
C THR A 34 6.87 2.27 -14.08
N TRP A 35 7.48 1.77 -15.13
CA TRP A 35 8.91 1.94 -15.40
C TRP A 35 9.14 3.05 -16.44
N SER A 36 10.36 3.52 -16.53
CA SER A 36 10.70 4.66 -17.38
C SER A 36 10.49 4.42 -18.88
N ASP A 37 10.41 3.15 -19.30
CA ASP A 37 10.14 2.81 -20.70
C ASP A 37 8.64 2.65 -20.98
N GLY A 38 7.79 2.90 -19.99
CA GLY A 38 6.35 2.76 -20.11
C GLY A 38 5.82 1.38 -19.76
N SER A 39 6.69 0.42 -19.45
CA SER A 39 6.24 -0.91 -19.02
C SER A 39 5.68 -0.86 -17.62
N LYS A 40 4.86 -1.87 -17.28
CA LYS A 40 4.23 -1.97 -15.97
C LYS A 40 4.39 -3.38 -15.41
N THR A 41 4.60 -3.45 -14.11
CA THR A 41 4.67 -4.71 -13.39
C THR A 41 3.77 -4.65 -12.18
N ASN A 42 3.40 -5.83 -11.66
CA ASN A 42 2.49 -5.93 -10.51
C ASN A 42 3.20 -6.67 -9.37
N PRO A 43 3.93 -5.95 -8.52
CA PRO A 43 4.58 -6.60 -7.37
C PRO A 43 3.55 -7.08 -6.37
N SER A 44 3.92 -8.09 -5.60
CA SER A 44 3.05 -8.60 -4.54
C SER A 44 3.15 -7.70 -3.31
N PHE A 45 2.18 -7.84 -2.41
CA PHE A 45 2.14 -7.06 -1.18
C PHE A 45 3.43 -7.23 -0.36
N GLU A 46 4.01 -8.43 -0.37
CA GLU A 46 5.23 -8.70 0.38
C GLU A 46 6.44 -7.89 -0.09
N GLU A 47 6.41 -7.44 -1.34
CA GLU A 47 7.48 -6.63 -1.91
C GLU A 47 7.34 -5.15 -1.59
N ILE A 48 6.19 -4.75 -1.05
CA ILE A 48 5.89 -3.36 -0.73
C ILE A 48 6.21 -3.09 0.73
N THR A 49 6.91 -1.99 0.99
CA THR A 49 7.18 -1.53 2.35
C THR A 49 6.06 -0.60 2.79
N VAL A 50 5.45 -0.89 3.93
CA VAL A 50 4.37 -0.07 4.48
C VAL A 50 4.89 0.65 5.72
N ILE A 51 4.65 1.95 5.77
CA ILE A 51 5.07 2.81 6.88
C ILE A 51 3.86 3.58 7.39
N GLY A 52 3.74 3.71 8.69
CA GLY A 52 2.72 4.53 9.33
C GLY A 52 1.47 3.78 9.78
N TYR A 53 1.43 2.47 9.60
CA TYR A 53 0.30 1.69 10.08
C TYR A 53 0.46 1.39 11.57
N ASP A 54 -0.53 1.81 12.37
CA ASP A 54 -0.56 1.55 13.80
C ASP A 54 -1.88 0.84 14.14
N PRO A 55 -1.85 -0.48 14.36
CA PRO A 55 -3.07 -1.23 14.65
C PRO A 55 -3.66 -0.95 16.03
N GLN A 56 -2.94 -0.24 16.89
CA GLN A 56 -3.42 0.07 18.24
C GLN A 56 -4.08 1.44 18.33
N THR A 57 -4.00 2.25 17.28
CA THR A 57 -4.59 3.58 17.24
C THR A 57 -5.81 3.57 16.36
N ARG A 58 -6.96 3.89 16.92
CA ARG A 58 -8.21 3.99 16.15
C ARG A 58 -8.24 5.28 15.34
N GLY A 59 -9.01 5.26 14.26
CA GLY A 59 -9.22 6.42 13.40
C GLY A 59 -8.56 6.28 12.06
N SER A 60 -8.64 7.32 11.26
CA SER A 60 -8.03 7.33 9.93
C SER A 60 -6.52 7.45 10.03
N GLN A 61 -5.82 6.65 9.23
CA GLN A 61 -4.37 6.67 9.18
C GLN A 61 -3.92 6.76 7.73
N MET A 62 -2.94 7.58 7.47
CA MET A 62 -2.30 7.65 6.16
C MET A 62 -1.10 6.73 6.16
N LEU A 63 -1.10 5.78 5.24
CA LEU A 63 -0.02 4.81 5.10
C LEU A 63 0.85 5.20 3.93
N GLN A 64 2.15 5.07 4.10
CA GLN A 64 3.09 5.29 3.03
C GLN A 64 3.55 3.94 2.50
N LEU A 65 3.33 3.69 1.21
CA LEU A 65 3.72 2.47 0.55
C LEU A 65 4.93 2.77 -0.33
N LYS A 66 5.97 1.98 -0.18
CA LYS A 66 7.21 2.18 -0.93
C LYS A 66 7.60 0.94 -1.70
N TYR A 67 8.08 1.16 -2.91
CA TYR A 67 8.66 0.11 -3.73
C TYR A 67 9.88 0.69 -4.44
N GLY A 68 11.07 0.30 -4.00
CA GLY A 68 12.29 0.87 -4.55
C GLY A 68 12.35 2.38 -4.38
N ALA A 69 12.42 3.11 -5.48
CA ALA A 69 12.54 4.56 -5.48
C ALA A 69 11.20 5.29 -5.57
N VAL A 70 10.08 4.57 -5.65
CA VAL A 70 8.75 5.19 -5.77
C VAL A 70 7.93 4.91 -4.53
N GLU A 71 6.96 5.79 -4.28
CA GLU A 71 6.07 5.64 -3.14
C GLU A 71 4.70 6.21 -3.46
N THR A 72 3.71 5.74 -2.71
CA THR A 72 2.35 6.27 -2.77
C THR A 72 1.77 6.26 -1.38
N THR A 73 0.66 6.97 -1.20
CA THR A 73 -0.03 7.00 0.09
C THR A 73 -1.45 6.50 -0.08
N ILE A 74 -1.94 5.82 0.95
CA ILE A 74 -3.34 5.42 1.03
C ILE A 74 -3.85 5.76 2.43
N THR A 75 -5.17 5.83 2.56
CA THR A 75 -5.79 6.05 3.87
C THR A 75 -6.57 4.80 4.25
N VAL A 76 -6.34 4.32 5.46
CA VAL A 76 -7.13 3.24 6.05
C VAL A 76 -7.75 3.72 7.34
N LYS A 77 -8.72 2.98 7.83
CA LYS A 77 -9.45 3.33 9.05
C LYS A 77 -9.35 2.17 10.03
N VAL A 78 -8.96 2.46 11.26
CA VAL A 78 -8.93 1.47 12.33
C VAL A 78 -10.10 1.73 13.25
N LEU A 79 -10.90 0.70 13.48
CA LEU A 79 -12.14 0.77 14.25
C LEU A 79 -11.99 0.01 15.56
N VAL A 80 -12.74 0.45 16.56
CA VAL A 80 -12.80 -0.27 17.84
C VAL A 80 -13.87 -1.35 17.70
N LYS A 81 -13.49 -2.57 18.00
CA LYS A 81 -14.43 -3.68 17.98
C LYS A 81 -15.25 -3.65 19.26
N ALA A 82 -16.54 -3.55 19.09
CA ALA A 82 -17.46 -3.54 20.23
C ALA A 82 -17.73 -4.93 20.76
#